data_e71bbc8d4fb0735f73aed78541e59787
#
_entry.id   e71bbc8d4fb0735f73aed78541e59787
#
_cell.length_a   1.000
_cell.length_b   1.000
_cell.length_c   1.000
_cell.angle_alpha   90.00
_cell.angle_beta   90.00
_cell.angle_gamma   90.00
#
_symmetry.space_group_name_H-M   'P 1'
#
loop_
_entity.id
_entity.type
_entity.pdbx_description
1 polymer ?
#
loop_
_entity_poly.entity_id
_entity_poly.type
_entity_poly.pdbx_seq_one_letter_code
_entity_poly.pdbx_strand_id
1 'polypeptide(L)'
;MEKVHDEGPFYHGTKAKLKIGDYLRAGFASNYDSRVTMNHIYFTTLKDGASFAAQIAAGKAEVPHVYLVEPTGPYENDPNVTDKKFPGNPTRSYRSTAPLKIIAEVTDWVQQPQDKIDSLREKIAARTTNNKSTIIN
;
A
#
# COMPACT_ATOMS: atom_id res chain seq x y z
N MET A 1 9.47 18.50 17.64
CA MET A 1 9.06 18.00 16.38
C MET A 1 7.68 17.42 16.46
N GLU A 2 6.87 17.85 15.57
CA GLU A 2 5.57 17.42 15.57
C GLU A 2 5.38 16.22 14.69
N LYS A 3 4.69 15.25 15.16
CA LYS A 3 4.26 14.17 14.33
C LYS A 3 2.87 14.42 13.90
N VAL A 4 2.67 14.47 12.61
CA VAL A 4 1.35 14.56 12.09
C VAL A 4 0.89 13.17 11.79
N HIS A 5 -0.13 12.74 12.50
CA HIS A 5 -0.77 11.48 12.24
C HIS A 5 -2.19 11.75 11.78
N ASP A 6 -2.52 11.21 10.63
CA ASP A 6 -3.90 11.21 10.22
C ASP A 6 -4.68 10.26 11.12
N GLU A 7 -5.92 10.58 11.36
CA GLU A 7 -6.80 9.74 12.16
C GLU A 7 -7.76 8.94 11.29
N GLY A 8 -7.57 8.99 10.01
CA GLY A 8 -8.40 8.26 9.07
C GLY A 8 -9.38 9.18 8.35
N PRO A 9 -10.19 8.61 7.46
CA PRO A 9 -10.22 7.18 7.15
C PRO A 9 -8.95 6.70 6.48
N PHE A 10 -8.64 5.42 6.64
CA PHE A 10 -7.48 4.80 6.03
C PHE A 10 -7.90 3.74 5.02
N TYR A 11 -7.09 3.58 3.97
CA TYR A 11 -7.36 2.64 2.88
C TYR A 11 -6.16 1.75 2.63
N HIS A 12 -6.43 0.52 2.20
CA HIS A 12 -5.40 -0.44 1.84
C HIS A 12 -5.77 -1.11 0.53
N GLY A 13 -4.83 -1.11 -0.42
CA GLY A 13 -5.01 -1.76 -1.72
C GLY A 13 -4.34 -3.12 -1.73
N THR A 14 -5.02 -4.12 -2.28
CA THR A 14 -4.51 -5.49 -2.28
C THR A 14 -5.15 -6.28 -3.42
N LYS A 15 -4.55 -7.42 -3.78
CA LYS A 15 -5.17 -8.39 -4.67
C LYS A 15 -5.92 -9.47 -3.91
N ALA A 16 -5.84 -9.48 -2.58
CA ALA A 16 -6.51 -10.46 -1.76
C ALA A 16 -7.96 -10.09 -1.54
N LYS A 17 -8.85 -11.06 -1.65
CA LYS A 17 -10.25 -10.86 -1.33
C LYS A 17 -10.44 -11.12 0.16
N LEU A 18 -10.79 -10.08 0.89
CA LEU A 18 -10.92 -10.11 2.34
C LEU A 18 -12.37 -9.88 2.73
N LYS A 19 -12.72 -10.23 3.96
CA LYS A 19 -14.07 -10.07 4.48
C LYS A 19 -14.09 -8.98 5.52
N ILE A 20 -15.22 -8.29 5.64
CA ILE A 20 -15.43 -7.32 6.70
C ILE A 20 -15.24 -8.02 8.04
N GLY A 21 -14.44 -7.41 8.91
CA GLY A 21 -14.10 -7.99 10.19
C GLY A 21 -12.82 -8.81 10.22
N ASP A 22 -12.27 -9.15 9.05
CA ASP A 22 -10.98 -9.81 8.98
C ASP A 22 -9.86 -8.89 9.45
N TYR A 23 -8.74 -9.50 9.83
CA TYR A 23 -7.54 -8.77 10.21
C TYR A 23 -6.45 -9.07 9.21
N LEU A 24 -5.92 -8.04 8.58
CA LEU A 24 -4.80 -8.15 7.67
C LEU A 24 -3.50 -8.06 8.46
N ARG A 25 -2.64 -9.04 8.32
CA ARG A 25 -1.40 -9.14 9.10
C ARG A 25 -0.19 -9.05 8.19
N ALA A 26 0.93 -8.57 8.76
CA ALA A 26 2.21 -8.55 8.06
C ALA A 26 2.74 -9.98 7.85
N GLY A 27 3.82 -10.12 7.07
CA GLY A 27 4.45 -11.40 6.84
C GLY A 27 4.29 -11.93 5.43
N PHE A 28 3.69 -11.13 4.54
CA PHE A 28 3.54 -11.52 3.14
C PHE A 28 4.66 -10.91 2.31
N ALA A 29 4.92 -11.50 1.13
CA ALA A 29 5.89 -10.98 0.20
C ALA A 29 5.47 -9.59 -0.28
N SER A 30 6.46 -8.71 -0.52
CA SER A 30 6.19 -7.40 -1.06
C SER A 30 5.58 -7.50 -2.46
N ASN A 31 4.60 -6.64 -2.75
CA ASN A 31 4.03 -6.53 -4.08
C ASN A 31 5.01 -5.94 -5.09
N TYR A 32 6.05 -5.28 -4.60
CA TYR A 32 7.06 -4.62 -5.44
C TYR A 32 8.31 -5.46 -5.62
N ASP A 33 8.61 -6.35 -4.67
CA ASP A 33 9.75 -7.25 -4.74
C ASP A 33 9.42 -8.53 -3.96
N SER A 34 9.06 -9.59 -4.67
CA SER A 34 8.62 -10.83 -4.05
C SER A 34 9.70 -11.54 -3.22
N ARG A 35 10.95 -11.09 -3.35
CA ARG A 35 12.05 -11.64 -2.55
C ARG A 35 12.04 -11.10 -1.11
N VAL A 36 11.26 -10.06 -0.85
CA VAL A 36 11.21 -9.39 0.45
C VAL A 36 9.92 -9.74 1.16
N THR A 37 10.05 -10.33 2.35
CA THR A 37 8.90 -10.55 3.24
C THR A 37 8.73 -9.32 4.10
N MET A 38 7.55 -8.72 4.06
CA MET A 38 7.29 -7.45 4.74
C MET A 38 7.00 -7.64 6.21
N ASN A 39 7.61 -6.82 7.05
CA ASN A 39 7.35 -6.79 8.49
C ASN A 39 6.22 -5.84 8.86
N HIS A 40 5.77 -5.04 7.91
CA HIS A 40 4.75 -4.02 8.12
C HIS A 40 3.63 -4.17 7.12
N ILE A 41 2.46 -3.64 7.49
CA ILE A 41 1.33 -3.49 6.59
C ILE A 41 1.22 -2.00 6.29
N TYR A 42 0.96 -1.66 5.03
CA TYR A 42 0.94 -0.29 4.55
C TYR A 42 -0.47 0.17 4.25
N PHE A 43 -0.75 1.44 4.54
CA PHE A 43 -2.08 2.02 4.30
C PHE A 43 -1.93 3.52 4.10
N THR A 44 -2.98 4.17 3.61
CA THR A 44 -2.95 5.58 3.26
C THR A 44 -4.32 6.22 3.48
N THR A 45 -4.33 7.54 3.68
CA THR A 45 -5.60 8.28 3.72
C THR A 45 -6.08 8.65 2.32
N LEU A 46 -5.25 8.42 1.28
CA LEU A 46 -5.61 8.75 -0.09
C LEU A 46 -6.17 7.52 -0.81
N LYS A 47 -7.45 7.56 -1.11
CA LYS A 47 -8.12 6.45 -1.79
C LYS A 47 -7.45 6.12 -3.13
N ASP A 48 -7.01 7.14 -3.86
CA ASP A 48 -6.33 6.93 -5.15
C ASP A 48 -5.00 6.21 -4.98
N GLY A 49 -4.26 6.50 -3.91
CA GLY A 49 -3.03 5.78 -3.62
C GLY A 49 -3.27 4.31 -3.34
N ALA A 50 -4.32 4.00 -2.59
CA ALA A 50 -4.68 2.62 -2.31
C ALA A 50 -5.14 1.90 -3.58
N SER A 51 -5.90 2.56 -4.45
CA SER A 51 -6.36 1.95 -5.70
C SER A 51 -5.19 1.67 -6.64
N PHE A 52 -4.21 2.55 -6.70
CA PHE A 52 -2.98 2.31 -7.46
C PHE A 52 -2.26 1.07 -6.94
N ALA A 53 -2.09 0.98 -5.62
CA ALA A 53 -1.43 -0.17 -5.00
C ALA A 53 -2.17 -1.47 -5.31
N ALA A 54 -3.50 -1.45 -5.27
CA ALA A 54 -4.32 -2.62 -5.57
C ALA A 54 -4.12 -3.07 -7.01
N GLN A 55 -4.12 -2.14 -7.96
CA GLN A 55 -3.95 -2.48 -9.36
C GLN A 55 -2.55 -2.99 -9.67
N ILE A 56 -1.54 -2.41 -9.03
CA ILE A 56 -0.15 -2.88 -9.17
C ILE A 56 -0.04 -4.31 -8.63
N ALA A 57 -0.63 -4.58 -7.47
CA ALA A 57 -0.58 -5.91 -6.86
C ALA A 57 -1.30 -6.95 -7.73
N ALA A 58 -2.46 -6.60 -8.28
CA ALA A 58 -3.28 -7.52 -9.04
C ALA A 58 -2.73 -7.79 -10.44
N GLY A 59 -2.14 -6.79 -11.09
CA GLY A 59 -1.72 -6.90 -12.47
C GLY A 59 -2.88 -7.21 -13.38
N LYS A 60 -2.63 -8.02 -14.41
CA LYS A 60 -3.67 -8.42 -15.37
C LYS A 60 -4.44 -9.66 -14.94
N ALA A 61 -3.83 -10.48 -14.07
CA ALA A 61 -4.34 -11.81 -13.80
C ALA A 61 -5.30 -11.87 -12.62
N GLU A 62 -5.26 -10.88 -11.76
CA GLU A 62 -6.03 -10.89 -10.53
C GLU A 62 -6.89 -9.66 -10.38
N VAL A 63 -7.83 -9.70 -9.45
CA VAL A 63 -8.77 -8.60 -9.24
C VAL A 63 -8.25 -7.68 -8.14
N PRO A 64 -8.13 -6.37 -8.42
CA PRO A 64 -7.73 -5.43 -7.38
C PRO A 64 -8.88 -5.13 -6.41
N HIS A 65 -8.53 -4.99 -5.14
CA HIS A 65 -9.47 -4.64 -4.08
C HIS A 65 -8.93 -3.48 -3.27
N VAL A 66 -9.82 -2.60 -2.84
CA VAL A 66 -9.50 -1.52 -1.92
C VAL A 66 -10.41 -1.65 -0.71
N TYR A 67 -9.83 -1.62 0.46
CA TYR A 67 -10.57 -1.74 1.72
C TYR A 67 -10.40 -0.51 2.58
N LEU A 68 -11.47 -0.14 3.26
CA LEU A 68 -11.41 0.79 4.38
C LEU A 68 -10.91 -0.01 5.57
N VAL A 69 -9.86 0.46 6.21
CA VAL A 69 -9.17 -0.29 7.26
C VAL A 69 -8.99 0.55 8.52
N GLU A 70 -8.80 -0.13 9.64
CA GLU A 70 -8.56 0.52 10.91
C GLU A 70 -7.31 -0.08 11.55
N PRO A 71 -6.30 0.74 11.87
CA PRO A 71 -5.12 0.23 12.56
C PRO A 71 -5.50 -0.23 13.97
N THR A 72 -4.91 -1.35 14.42
CA THR A 72 -5.17 -1.87 15.76
C THR A 72 -4.02 -1.60 16.71
N GLY A 73 -2.97 -0.92 16.25
CA GLY A 73 -1.83 -0.56 17.09
C GLY A 73 -1.12 0.67 16.53
N PRO A 74 0.05 1.00 17.08
CA PRO A 74 0.81 2.16 16.61
C PRO A 74 1.20 2.06 15.15
N TYR A 75 1.29 3.20 14.50
CA TYR A 75 1.73 3.28 13.11
C TYR A 75 2.63 4.50 12.93
N GLU A 76 3.40 4.48 11.85
CA GLU A 76 4.35 5.53 11.54
C GLU A 76 4.30 5.88 10.05
N ASN A 77 4.89 7.01 9.69
CA ASN A 77 5.03 7.38 8.29
C ASN A 77 5.76 6.28 7.53
N ASP A 78 5.31 6.00 6.31
CA ASP A 78 5.98 5.02 5.45
C ASP A 78 7.32 5.59 4.99
N PRO A 79 8.46 5.03 5.45
CA PRO A 79 9.77 5.57 5.09
C PRO A 79 10.13 5.35 3.62
N ASN A 80 9.40 4.51 2.92
CA ASN A 80 9.66 4.26 1.51
C ASN A 80 9.23 5.44 0.63
N VAL A 81 8.35 6.31 1.14
CA VAL A 81 7.86 7.47 0.39
C VAL A 81 8.06 8.79 1.13
N THR A 82 8.31 8.76 2.43
CA THR A 82 8.47 9.98 3.23
C THR A 82 9.85 10.59 2.98
N ASP A 83 9.88 11.89 2.73
CA ASP A 83 11.10 12.67 2.47
C ASP A 83 11.94 12.12 1.31
N LYS A 84 11.28 11.52 0.31
CA LYS A 84 11.97 11.00 -0.86
C LYS A 84 11.95 12.02 -1.98
N LYS A 85 10.93 11.98 -2.84
CA LYS A 85 10.83 12.89 -3.96
C LYS A 85 10.49 14.30 -3.50
N PHE A 86 9.68 14.42 -2.45
CA PHE A 86 9.28 15.69 -1.85
C PHE A 86 9.46 15.60 -0.34
N PRO A 87 9.63 16.75 0.36
CA PRO A 87 9.69 16.74 1.81
C PRO A 87 8.37 16.25 2.43
N GLY A 88 8.47 15.57 3.56
CA GLY A 88 7.33 15.09 4.31
C GLY A 88 6.71 13.85 3.71
N ASN A 89 5.43 13.65 3.99
CA ASN A 89 4.67 12.46 3.58
C ASN A 89 3.49 12.89 2.68
N PRO A 90 3.77 13.36 1.45
CA PRO A 90 2.71 13.89 0.58
C PRO A 90 1.70 12.84 0.14
N THR A 91 2.07 11.57 0.11
CA THR A 91 1.15 10.49 -0.23
C THR A 91 0.32 10.04 0.96
N ARG A 92 0.58 10.61 2.14
CA ARG A 92 -0.11 10.31 3.39
C ARG A 92 -0.18 8.81 3.65
N SER A 93 0.98 8.18 3.50
CA SER A 93 1.13 6.74 3.63
C SER A 93 1.79 6.40 4.95
N TYR A 94 1.32 5.32 5.56
CA TYR A 94 1.75 4.87 6.88
C TYR A 94 2.01 3.38 6.85
N ARG A 95 2.66 2.89 7.90
CA ARG A 95 2.87 1.45 8.08
C ARG A 95 2.75 1.07 9.54
N SER A 96 2.38 -0.17 9.78
CA SER A 96 2.25 -0.71 11.14
C SER A 96 2.65 -2.17 11.17
N THR A 97 3.21 -2.61 12.29
CA THR A 97 3.45 -4.03 12.55
C THR A 97 2.21 -4.70 13.11
N ALA A 98 1.24 -3.92 13.59
CA ALA A 98 0.00 -4.45 14.13
C ALA A 98 -1.00 -4.71 12.99
N PRO A 99 -1.94 -5.64 13.19
CA PRO A 99 -2.94 -5.93 12.15
C PRO A 99 -3.83 -4.74 11.82
N LEU A 100 -4.35 -4.73 10.59
CA LEU A 100 -5.39 -3.78 10.17
C LEU A 100 -6.72 -4.52 10.16
N LYS A 101 -7.73 -3.93 10.78
CA LYS A 101 -9.07 -4.48 10.74
C LYS A 101 -9.78 -4.03 9.48
N ILE A 102 -10.40 -4.95 8.76
CA ILE A 102 -11.15 -4.65 7.53
C ILE A 102 -12.53 -4.16 7.93
N ILE A 103 -12.83 -2.90 7.60
CA ILE A 103 -14.09 -2.25 7.97
C ILE A 103 -15.11 -2.36 6.86
N ALA A 104 -14.68 -2.15 5.62
CA ALA A 104 -15.58 -2.20 4.46
C ALA A 104 -14.77 -2.36 3.19
N GLU A 105 -15.40 -2.82 2.13
CA GLU A 105 -14.78 -2.79 0.80
C GLU A 105 -15.20 -1.51 0.10
N VAL A 106 -14.23 -0.81 -0.49
CA VAL A 106 -14.45 0.43 -1.24
C VAL A 106 -14.58 0.06 -2.71
N THR A 107 -15.71 0.42 -3.32
CA THR A 107 -16.00 0.07 -4.71
C THR A 107 -16.02 1.27 -5.64
N ASP A 108 -15.99 2.49 -5.11
CA ASP A 108 -16.12 3.71 -5.89
C ASP A 108 -14.78 4.38 -6.23
N TRP A 109 -13.74 3.57 -6.39
CA TRP A 109 -12.43 4.09 -6.78
C TRP A 109 -12.26 4.05 -8.31
N VAL A 110 -11.38 4.92 -8.82
CA VAL A 110 -11.14 5.06 -10.25
C VAL A 110 -10.08 4.08 -10.70
N GLN A 111 -10.43 3.25 -11.68
CA GLN A 111 -9.48 2.30 -12.24
C GLN A 111 -8.64 2.98 -13.31
N GLN A 112 -7.31 2.88 -13.19
CA GLN A 112 -6.40 3.41 -14.21
C GLN A 112 -6.32 2.46 -15.40
N PRO A 113 -6.01 2.98 -16.61
CA PRO A 113 -5.84 2.12 -17.77
C PRO A 113 -4.79 1.05 -17.54
N GLN A 114 -5.02 -0.15 -18.04
CA GLN A 114 -4.14 -1.29 -17.79
C GLN A 114 -2.72 -1.05 -18.30
N ASP A 115 -2.58 -0.39 -19.45
CA ASP A 115 -1.25 -0.11 -20.01
C ASP A 115 -0.44 0.82 -19.11
N LYS A 116 -1.10 1.75 -18.44
CA LYS A 116 -0.43 2.63 -17.48
C LYS A 116 0.06 1.84 -16.27
N ILE A 117 -0.75 0.92 -15.78
CA ILE A 117 -0.38 0.06 -14.65
C ILE A 117 0.78 -0.87 -15.06
N ASP A 118 0.72 -1.46 -16.23
CA ASP A 118 1.78 -2.33 -16.74
C ASP A 118 3.10 -1.58 -16.85
N SER A 119 3.06 -0.34 -17.35
CA SER A 119 4.24 0.49 -17.46
C SER A 119 4.85 0.80 -16.10
N LEU A 120 4.03 1.07 -15.10
CA LEU A 120 4.50 1.30 -13.73
C LEU A 120 5.13 0.05 -13.14
N ARG A 121 4.53 -1.13 -13.37
CA ARG A 121 5.09 -2.39 -12.88
C ARG A 121 6.45 -2.65 -13.49
N GLU A 122 6.62 -2.35 -14.79
CA GLU A 122 7.90 -2.51 -15.46
C GLU A 122 8.96 -1.59 -14.87
N LYS A 123 8.61 -0.35 -14.59
CA LYS A 123 9.53 0.61 -13.98
C LYS A 123 9.97 0.18 -12.58
N ILE A 124 9.04 -0.34 -11.80
CA ILE A 124 9.33 -0.81 -10.45
C ILE A 124 10.26 -2.03 -10.53
N ALA A 125 9.98 -2.97 -11.42
CA ALA A 125 10.80 -4.16 -11.59
C ALA A 125 12.22 -3.79 -12.04
N ALA A 126 12.35 -2.84 -12.95
CA ALA A 126 13.66 -2.40 -13.44
C ALA A 126 14.48 -1.77 -12.32
N ARG A 127 13.85 -0.94 -11.49
CA ARG A 127 14.55 -0.31 -10.36
C ARG A 127 15.01 -1.34 -9.34
N THR A 128 14.16 -2.31 -9.05
CA THR A 128 14.48 -3.39 -8.11
C THR A 128 15.64 -4.23 -8.63
N THR A 129 15.58 -4.60 -9.91
CA THR A 129 16.62 -5.42 -10.55
C THR A 129 17.97 -4.69 -10.53
N ASN A 130 17.96 -3.39 -10.76
CA ASN A 130 19.18 -2.60 -10.81
C ASN A 130 19.66 -2.11 -9.43
N ASN A 131 19.00 -2.50 -8.37
CA ASN A 131 19.31 -2.09 -6.99
C ASN A 131 19.30 -0.57 -6.80
N LYS A 132 18.53 0.12 -7.63
CA LYS A 132 18.42 1.57 -7.51
C LYS A 132 17.38 2.00 -6.51
N SER A 133 16.58 1.06 -6.03
CA SER A 133 15.57 1.32 -5.04
C SER A 133 15.50 0.13 -4.10
N THR A 134 15.66 0.38 -2.81
CA THR A 134 15.60 -0.66 -1.79
C THR A 134 14.39 -0.39 -0.91
N ILE A 135 13.63 -1.44 -0.66
CA ILE A 135 12.46 -1.36 0.24
C ILE A 135 12.97 -1.26 1.66
N ILE A 136 12.53 -0.24 2.38
CA ILE A 136 12.80 -0.09 3.81
C ILE A 136 11.74 -0.89 4.55
N ASN A 137 12.19 -1.98 5.13
CA ASN A 137 11.27 -2.93 5.76
C ASN A 137 11.24 -2.78 7.28
#